data_c71d7fd843c5d196f72a25ebbb6a8343
#
_entry.id   c71d7fd843c5d196f72a25ebbb6a8343
#
_cell.length_a   1.000
_cell.length_b   1.000
_cell.length_c   1.000
_cell.angle_alpha   90.00
_cell.angle_beta   90.00
_cell.angle_gamma   90.00
#
_symmetry.space_group_name_H-M   'P 1'
#
loop_
_entity.id
_entity.type
_entity.pdbx_description
1 polymer ?
#
loop_
_entity_poly.entity_id
_entity_poly.type
_entity_poly.pdbx_seq_one_letter_code
_entity_poly.pdbx_strand_id
1 'polypeptide(L)'
;MRSTEHTGNSAAIKGDCPWLASEDILEAGDVVVTVEACYAVQGAEFEGGRKEDVYTLGFVGKKKQLVLNSINRKTLVKLYGTNVSEWKGKPITLWVDRNVRAFGEIRNGIRIRPTAPQVQQKQAEPPKPDTFSFGSLEAAINGATTLHEVEEIDGKMRAAELTATELKQLSEKIEIARLTLADNEV
;
A
#
# COMPACT_ATOMS: atom_id res chain seq x y z
N MET A 1 -35.03 21.22 2.63
CA MET A 1 -33.99 20.23 2.99
C MET A 1 -34.42 18.87 2.52
N ARG A 2 -33.59 18.14 1.77
CA ARG A 2 -33.87 16.74 1.42
C ARG A 2 -33.12 15.86 2.41
N SER A 3 -33.81 15.06 3.21
CA SER A 3 -33.21 14.04 4.07
C SER A 3 -33.25 12.69 3.34
N THR A 4 -32.11 12.01 3.32
CA THR A 4 -31.97 10.65 2.78
C THR A 4 -31.69 9.71 3.94
N GLU A 5 -32.34 8.55 3.96
CA GLU A 5 -32.10 7.52 4.95
C GLU A 5 -30.66 6.99 4.81
N HIS A 6 -29.91 6.91 5.91
CA HIS A 6 -28.57 6.35 5.96
C HIS A 6 -28.66 4.87 6.39
N THR A 7 -28.31 3.97 5.48
CA THR A 7 -28.34 2.50 5.71
C THR A 7 -26.95 1.89 5.85
N GLY A 8 -25.90 2.72 5.99
CA GLY A 8 -24.51 2.29 6.09
C GLY A 8 -24.02 2.07 7.53
N ASN A 9 -22.71 1.86 7.66
CA ASN A 9 -22.04 1.69 8.94
C ASN A 9 -22.15 2.97 9.79
N SER A 10 -22.43 2.83 11.09
CA SER A 10 -22.52 3.97 12.05
C SER A 10 -21.24 4.81 12.12
N ALA A 11 -20.07 4.25 11.79
CA ALA A 11 -18.82 5.00 11.71
C ALA A 11 -18.86 6.14 10.67
N ALA A 12 -19.67 6.00 9.61
CA ALA A 12 -19.88 7.02 8.60
C ALA A 12 -20.67 8.24 9.12
N ILE A 13 -21.41 8.08 10.22
CA ILE A 13 -22.21 9.14 10.85
C ILE A 13 -21.34 10.12 11.63
N LYS A 14 -20.13 9.71 12.04
CA LYS A 14 -19.18 10.56 12.80
C LYS A 14 -18.63 11.78 12.04
N GLY A 15 -18.95 11.93 10.75
CA GLY A 15 -18.44 13.02 9.92
C GLY A 15 -16.94 12.92 9.65
N ASP A 16 -16.35 13.99 9.12
CA ASP A 16 -14.91 14.08 8.76
C ASP A 16 -14.00 14.30 10.00
N CYS A 17 -14.11 13.43 11.01
CA CYS A 17 -13.19 13.48 12.15
C CYS A 17 -11.78 13.07 11.67
N PRO A 18 -10.76 13.93 11.85
CA PRO A 18 -9.40 13.66 11.41
C PRO A 18 -8.69 12.58 12.25
N TRP A 19 -9.29 12.23 13.39
CA TRP A 19 -8.71 11.27 14.32
C TRP A 19 -9.18 9.86 14.05
N LEU A 20 -8.24 8.92 14.09
CA LEU A 20 -8.52 7.49 14.00
C LEU A 20 -9.20 7.02 15.29
N ALA A 21 -10.41 6.50 15.17
CA ALA A 21 -11.19 5.96 16.27
C ALA A 21 -11.11 4.42 16.30
N SER A 22 -11.39 3.82 17.47
CA SER A 22 -11.40 2.35 17.61
C SER A 22 -12.39 1.67 16.69
N GLU A 23 -13.52 2.31 16.41
CA GLU A 23 -14.56 1.80 15.51
C GLU A 23 -14.08 1.67 14.06
N ASP A 24 -13.13 2.54 13.64
CA ASP A 24 -12.60 2.53 12.28
C ASP A 24 -11.82 1.24 11.95
N ILE A 25 -11.28 0.56 12.97
CA ILE A 25 -10.46 -0.65 12.80
C ILE A 25 -11.00 -1.87 13.57
N LEU A 26 -12.12 -1.73 14.29
CA LEU A 26 -12.66 -2.76 15.17
C LEU A 26 -12.99 -4.06 14.43
N GLU A 27 -13.55 -3.94 13.22
CA GLU A 27 -13.94 -5.08 12.39
C GLU A 27 -12.75 -5.68 11.61
N ALA A 28 -11.74 -4.86 11.34
CA ALA A 28 -10.56 -5.28 10.59
C ALA A 28 -9.56 -6.10 11.41
N GLY A 29 -9.70 -6.09 12.75
CA GLY A 29 -8.76 -6.76 13.65
C GLY A 29 -7.39 -6.06 13.70
N ASP A 30 -6.33 -6.81 13.45
CA ASP A 30 -4.97 -6.26 13.38
C ASP A 30 -4.74 -5.60 12.03
N VAL A 31 -4.41 -4.31 12.02
CA VAL A 31 -4.18 -3.52 10.82
C VAL A 31 -2.73 -3.08 10.74
N VAL A 32 -2.02 -3.50 9.69
CA VAL A 32 -0.65 -3.05 9.43
C VAL A 32 -0.69 -1.74 8.66
N VAL A 33 0.02 -0.73 9.18
CA VAL A 33 0.16 0.59 8.56
C VAL A 33 1.61 1.03 8.59
N THR A 34 2.01 1.89 7.66
CA THR A 34 3.34 2.49 7.62
C THR A 34 3.26 3.92 8.16
N VAL A 35 4.12 4.26 9.09
CA VAL A 35 4.21 5.61 9.65
C VAL A 35 4.70 6.58 8.57
N GLU A 36 3.93 7.63 8.32
CA GLU A 36 4.32 8.72 7.42
C GLU A 36 5.16 9.76 8.17
N ALA A 37 4.63 10.26 9.27
CA ALA A 37 5.30 11.22 10.14
C ALA A 37 4.58 11.31 11.51
N CYS A 38 5.27 11.92 12.47
CA CYS A 38 4.67 12.34 13.74
C CYS A 38 4.48 13.86 13.68
N TYR A 39 3.28 14.32 14.03
CA TYR A 39 2.90 15.72 13.99
C TYR A 39 2.60 16.26 15.39
N ALA A 40 2.99 17.48 15.66
CA ALA A 40 2.52 18.25 16.83
C ALA A 40 1.31 19.07 16.37
N VAL A 41 0.15 18.82 16.96
CA VAL A 41 -1.10 19.49 16.64
C VAL A 41 -1.51 20.34 17.83
N GLN A 42 -1.56 21.66 17.64
CA GLN A 42 -2.01 22.61 18.65
C GLN A 42 -3.53 22.80 18.57
N GLY A 43 -4.19 22.80 19.73
CA GLY A 43 -5.62 23.02 19.81
C GLY A 43 -6.46 21.98 19.09
N ALA A 44 -6.02 20.72 19.05
CA ALA A 44 -6.79 19.61 18.47
C ALA A 44 -8.16 19.53 19.16
N GLU A 45 -9.22 19.56 18.35
CA GLU A 45 -10.60 19.51 18.86
C GLU A 45 -11.08 18.06 18.95
N PHE A 46 -11.62 17.73 20.12
CA PHE A 46 -12.19 16.42 20.43
C PHE A 46 -13.69 16.51 20.68
N GLU A 47 -14.33 15.36 20.75
CA GLU A 47 -15.75 15.24 21.09
C GLU A 47 -16.06 16.03 22.38
N GLY A 48 -17.14 16.84 22.35
CA GLY A 48 -17.50 17.74 23.45
C GLY A 48 -16.81 19.11 23.42
N GLY A 49 -16.14 19.48 22.31
CA GLY A 49 -15.51 20.80 22.13
C GLY A 49 -14.22 21.02 22.93
N ARG A 50 -13.66 19.93 23.51
CA ARG A 50 -12.38 20.00 24.25
C ARG A 50 -11.23 20.19 23.28
N LYS A 51 -10.38 21.19 23.55
CA LYS A 51 -9.19 21.50 22.78
C LYS A 51 -7.93 21.14 23.57
N GLU A 52 -7.02 20.40 22.97
CA GLU A 52 -5.76 20.02 23.61
C GLU A 52 -4.63 20.01 22.57
N ASP A 53 -3.41 20.29 23.04
CA ASP A 53 -2.22 20.10 22.25
C ASP A 53 -1.81 18.62 22.31
N VAL A 54 -1.71 17.99 21.15
CA VAL A 54 -1.44 16.55 21.06
C VAL A 54 -0.38 16.24 20.01
N TYR A 55 0.26 15.11 20.16
CA TYR A 55 1.05 14.50 19.10
C TYR A 55 0.23 13.44 18.38
N THR A 56 0.37 13.36 17.07
CA THR A 56 -0.35 12.42 16.23
C THR A 56 0.59 11.67 15.30
N LEU A 57 0.20 10.47 14.90
CA LEU A 57 0.87 9.71 13.86
C LEU A 57 0.02 9.73 12.59
N GLY A 58 0.60 10.22 11.50
CA GLY A 58 0.07 10.04 10.16
C GLY A 58 0.56 8.74 9.55
N PHE A 59 -0.23 8.20 8.64
CA PHE A 59 0.04 6.93 7.97
C PHE A 59 0.01 7.09 6.45
N VAL A 60 0.93 6.45 5.77
CA VAL A 60 1.03 6.51 4.31
C VAL A 60 -0.30 6.11 3.66
N GLY A 61 -0.83 6.99 2.80
CA GLY A 61 -2.07 6.76 2.08
C GLY A 61 -3.36 6.75 2.93
N LYS A 62 -3.31 7.23 4.18
CA LYS A 62 -4.48 7.34 5.07
C LYS A 62 -4.77 8.80 5.42
N LYS A 63 -6.06 9.15 5.50
CA LYS A 63 -6.49 10.50 5.86
C LYS A 63 -6.52 10.74 7.38
N LYS A 64 -6.90 9.70 8.14
CA LYS A 64 -7.03 9.79 9.59
C LYS A 64 -5.70 9.56 10.30
N GLN A 65 -5.46 10.32 11.36
CA GLN A 65 -4.26 10.26 12.19
C GLN A 65 -4.57 9.63 13.54
N LEU A 66 -3.62 8.88 14.10
CA LEU A 66 -3.73 8.33 15.44
C LEU A 66 -3.21 9.33 16.47
N VAL A 67 -4.04 9.74 17.43
CA VAL A 67 -3.59 10.51 18.60
C VAL A 67 -2.65 9.65 19.44
N LEU A 68 -1.43 10.12 19.63
CA LEU A 68 -0.35 9.37 20.26
C LEU A 68 -0.41 9.48 21.78
N ASN A 69 -1.04 8.51 22.42
CA ASN A 69 -1.05 8.42 23.87
C ASN A 69 0.29 7.89 24.43
N SER A 70 0.49 8.00 25.74
CA SER A 70 1.73 7.61 26.42
C SER A 70 2.09 6.13 26.27
N ILE A 71 1.10 5.23 26.19
CA ILE A 71 1.33 3.79 26.03
C ILE A 71 1.83 3.51 24.61
N ASN A 72 1.15 4.02 23.59
CA ASN A 72 1.55 3.84 22.20
C ASN A 72 2.93 4.47 21.94
N ARG A 73 3.20 5.66 22.52
CA ARG A 73 4.52 6.29 22.45
C ARG A 73 5.62 5.38 23.03
N LYS A 74 5.40 4.80 24.22
CA LYS A 74 6.36 3.88 24.83
C LYS A 74 6.58 2.63 23.96
N THR A 75 5.54 2.14 23.32
CA THR A 75 5.65 0.99 22.39
C THR A 75 6.52 1.34 21.19
N LEU A 76 6.31 2.51 20.57
CA LEU A 76 7.14 2.98 19.46
C LEU A 76 8.60 3.18 19.84
N VAL A 77 8.86 3.77 21.01
CA VAL A 77 10.22 3.91 21.54
C VAL A 77 10.90 2.55 21.71
N LYS A 78 10.16 1.56 22.20
CA LYS A 78 10.69 0.19 22.34
C LYS A 78 10.97 -0.49 21.01
N LEU A 79 10.17 -0.22 19.98
CA LEU A 79 10.30 -0.82 18.65
C LEU A 79 11.39 -0.17 17.80
N TYR A 80 11.45 1.18 17.82
CA TYR A 80 12.21 1.95 16.83
C TYR A 80 13.10 3.05 17.43
N GLY A 81 13.25 3.07 18.76
CA GLY A 81 14.10 4.05 19.44
C GLY A 81 13.39 5.35 19.82
N THR A 82 14.11 6.23 20.49
CA THR A 82 13.58 7.49 21.04
C THR A 82 13.48 8.61 20.02
N ASN A 83 14.21 8.49 18.90
CA ASN A 83 14.23 9.51 17.86
C ASN A 83 13.01 9.35 16.95
N VAL A 84 12.10 10.33 17.01
CA VAL A 84 10.83 10.32 16.29
C VAL A 84 11.01 10.30 14.76
N SER A 85 12.09 10.91 14.26
CA SER A 85 12.38 10.91 12.81
C SER A 85 12.67 9.52 12.26
N GLU A 86 13.16 8.60 13.10
CA GLU A 86 13.43 7.20 12.71
C GLU A 86 12.16 6.35 12.59
N TRP A 87 11.01 6.83 13.09
CA TRP A 87 9.74 6.15 12.96
C TRP A 87 9.14 6.25 11.56
N LYS A 88 9.57 7.27 10.77
CA LYS A 88 9.11 7.47 9.40
C LYS A 88 9.45 6.25 8.52
N GLY A 89 8.47 5.78 7.76
CA GLY A 89 8.61 4.61 6.89
C GLY A 89 8.58 3.27 7.63
N LYS A 90 8.46 3.27 8.97
CA LYS A 90 8.40 2.03 9.75
C LYS A 90 7.00 1.45 9.78
N PRO A 91 6.85 0.13 9.60
CA PRO A 91 5.55 -0.52 9.68
C PRO A 91 5.18 -0.79 11.13
N ILE A 92 3.92 -0.57 11.49
CA ILE A 92 3.37 -0.89 12.81
C ILE A 92 2.04 -1.62 12.65
N THR A 93 1.70 -2.45 13.64
CA THR A 93 0.39 -3.09 13.70
C THR A 93 -0.48 -2.37 14.74
N LEU A 94 -1.61 -1.86 14.28
CA LEU A 94 -2.66 -1.30 15.12
C LEU A 94 -3.67 -2.39 15.47
N TRP A 95 -4.16 -2.38 16.71
CA TRP A 95 -5.22 -3.27 17.17
C TRP A 95 -6.11 -2.57 18.18
N VAL A 96 -7.33 -3.07 18.39
CA VAL A 96 -8.26 -2.53 19.37
C VAL A 96 -8.18 -3.33 20.66
N ASP A 97 -7.73 -2.66 21.73
CA ASP A 97 -7.83 -3.15 23.09
C ASP A 97 -9.22 -2.81 23.65
N ARG A 98 -10.02 -3.83 23.91
CA ARG A 98 -11.42 -3.68 24.40
C ARG A 98 -11.52 -3.46 25.91
N ASN A 99 -10.40 -3.50 26.62
CA ASN A 99 -10.34 -3.45 28.08
C ASN A 99 -9.59 -2.22 28.61
N VAL A 100 -9.58 -1.10 27.87
CA VAL A 100 -8.92 0.12 28.32
C VAL A 100 -9.76 0.77 29.39
N ARG A 101 -9.22 0.88 30.60
CA ARG A 101 -9.83 1.65 31.67
C ARG A 101 -9.52 3.13 31.48
N ALA A 102 -10.54 3.93 31.23
CA ALA A 102 -10.44 5.37 31.11
C ALA A 102 -11.68 6.01 31.73
N PHE A 103 -11.48 7.03 32.55
CA PHE A 103 -12.56 7.80 33.18
C PHE A 103 -13.56 6.94 34.02
N GLY A 104 -13.08 5.85 34.62
CA GLY A 104 -13.92 4.95 35.40
C GLY A 104 -14.71 3.91 34.60
N GLU A 105 -14.61 3.92 33.29
CA GLU A 105 -15.30 3.00 32.40
C GLU A 105 -14.32 2.14 31.59
N ILE A 106 -14.81 0.99 31.12
CA ILE A 106 -14.08 0.16 30.17
C ILE A 106 -14.46 0.63 28.76
N ARG A 107 -13.47 1.04 27.98
CA ARG A 107 -13.65 1.54 26.61
C ARG A 107 -12.70 0.86 25.65
N ASN A 108 -13.05 0.89 24.38
CA ASN A 108 -12.17 0.48 23.30
C ASN A 108 -11.06 1.52 23.10
N GLY A 109 -9.81 1.08 22.96
CA GLY A 109 -8.68 1.96 22.67
C GLY A 109 -7.77 1.38 21.61
N ILE A 110 -7.24 2.23 20.74
CA ILE A 110 -6.26 1.79 19.74
C ILE A 110 -4.90 1.61 20.41
N ARG A 111 -4.28 0.47 20.17
CA ARG A 111 -2.94 0.11 20.64
C ARG A 111 -2.05 -0.27 19.47
N ILE A 112 -0.74 -0.09 19.68
CA ILE A 112 0.30 -0.57 18.78
C ILE A 112 0.82 -1.89 19.35
N ARG A 113 0.93 -2.93 18.52
CA ARG A 113 1.54 -4.21 18.92
C ARG A 113 3.00 -3.99 19.33
N PRO A 114 3.47 -4.65 20.42
CA PRO A 114 4.86 -4.49 20.90
C PRO A 114 5.89 -5.22 20.02
N THR A 115 5.44 -5.89 18.98
CA THR A 115 6.26 -6.54 17.97
C THR A 115 6.10 -5.79 16.65
N ALA A 116 7.23 -5.45 16.01
CA ALA A 116 7.19 -4.96 14.65
C ALA A 116 6.46 -6.01 13.81
N PRO A 117 5.47 -5.62 12.97
CA PRO A 117 4.92 -6.57 12.04
C PRO A 117 6.11 -7.12 11.27
N GLN A 118 6.26 -8.44 11.22
CA GLN A 118 6.95 -9.01 10.10
C GLN A 118 6.09 -8.58 8.91
N VAL A 119 6.42 -7.41 8.38
CA VAL A 119 6.13 -7.18 6.99
C VAL A 119 6.90 -8.34 6.36
N GLN A 120 6.22 -9.46 6.08
CA GLN A 120 6.47 -10.01 4.78
C GLN A 120 6.37 -8.74 3.94
N GLN A 121 7.51 -8.12 3.68
CA GLN A 121 7.66 -7.41 2.43
C GLN A 121 6.94 -8.41 1.53
N LYS A 122 5.74 -8.03 1.05
CA LYS A 122 5.31 -8.54 -0.24
C LYS A 122 6.58 -8.25 -0.99
N GLN A 123 7.46 -9.25 -0.99
CA GLN A 123 8.74 -9.21 -1.65
C GLN A 123 8.29 -8.67 -2.95
N ALA A 124 8.70 -7.43 -3.25
CA ALA A 124 8.50 -6.92 -4.60
C ALA A 124 8.90 -8.14 -5.36
N GLU A 125 7.88 -8.87 -5.77
CA GLU A 125 7.99 -10.25 -6.30
C GLU A 125 9.24 -10.16 -7.10
N PRO A 126 10.32 -10.94 -6.78
CA PRO A 126 11.62 -10.73 -7.39
C PRO A 126 11.28 -10.49 -8.83
N PRO A 127 11.61 -9.31 -9.44
CA PRO A 127 10.97 -8.80 -10.63
C PRO A 127 10.68 -10.02 -11.46
N LYS A 128 9.40 -10.39 -11.63
CA LYS A 128 9.02 -11.68 -12.23
C LYS A 128 9.84 -11.69 -13.46
N PRO A 129 10.76 -12.66 -13.70
CA PRO A 129 11.72 -12.57 -14.78
C PRO A 129 10.90 -12.13 -15.96
N ASP A 130 11.11 -10.92 -16.43
CA ASP A 130 10.21 -10.11 -17.25
C ASP A 130 9.23 -10.99 -18.00
N THR A 131 8.04 -11.25 -17.45
CA THR A 131 7.07 -12.13 -18.06
C THR A 131 6.58 -11.35 -19.24
N PHE A 132 7.31 -11.46 -20.34
CA PHE A 132 6.96 -10.81 -21.59
C PHE A 132 5.57 -11.28 -21.94
N SER A 133 4.57 -10.41 -21.75
CA SER A 133 3.22 -10.72 -22.17
C SER A 133 3.14 -10.71 -23.70
N PHE A 134 2.22 -11.46 -24.27
CA PHE A 134 1.98 -11.49 -25.72
C PHE A 134 1.96 -10.06 -26.32
N GLY A 135 1.21 -9.13 -25.70
CA GLY A 135 1.10 -7.76 -26.20
C GLY A 135 2.42 -6.97 -26.13
N SER A 136 3.26 -7.19 -25.14
CA SER A 136 4.56 -6.51 -25.03
C SER A 136 5.56 -7.02 -26.07
N LEU A 137 5.56 -8.31 -26.35
CA LEU A 137 6.38 -8.92 -27.39
C LEU A 137 5.90 -8.53 -28.79
N GLU A 138 4.60 -8.50 -29.01
CA GLU A 138 4.00 -8.05 -30.27
C GLU A 138 4.35 -6.57 -30.58
N ALA A 139 4.26 -5.69 -29.58
CA ALA A 139 4.66 -4.30 -29.73
C ALA A 139 6.16 -4.14 -30.04
N ALA A 140 7.00 -4.95 -29.38
CA ALA A 140 8.43 -4.95 -29.61
C ALA A 140 8.78 -5.42 -31.04
N ILE A 141 8.14 -6.47 -31.56
CA ILE A 141 8.34 -6.96 -32.94
C ILE A 141 7.95 -5.87 -33.96
N ASN A 142 6.81 -5.21 -33.74
CA ASN A 142 6.33 -4.16 -34.64
C ASN A 142 7.21 -2.90 -34.60
N GLY A 143 7.97 -2.67 -33.53
CA GLY A 143 8.90 -1.56 -33.38
C GLY A 143 10.36 -1.88 -33.72
N ALA A 144 10.69 -3.12 -34.02
CA ALA A 144 12.05 -3.53 -34.33
C ALA A 144 12.50 -2.94 -35.66
N THR A 145 13.70 -2.35 -35.66
CA THR A 145 14.31 -1.67 -36.83
C THR A 145 15.55 -2.40 -37.33
N THR A 146 16.05 -3.37 -36.58
CA THR A 146 17.24 -4.14 -36.92
C THR A 146 17.01 -5.64 -36.71
N LEU A 147 17.74 -6.48 -37.48
CA LEU A 147 17.72 -7.93 -37.34
C LEU A 147 18.15 -8.37 -35.90
N HIS A 148 19.09 -7.66 -35.30
CA HIS A 148 19.56 -7.95 -33.96
C HIS A 148 18.46 -7.78 -32.91
N GLU A 149 17.64 -6.74 -33.01
CA GLU A 149 16.47 -6.53 -32.12
C GLU A 149 15.45 -7.66 -32.28
N VAL A 150 15.21 -8.14 -33.49
CA VAL A 150 14.30 -9.27 -33.75
C VAL A 150 14.81 -10.56 -33.13
N GLU A 151 16.11 -10.81 -33.15
CA GLU A 151 16.72 -11.98 -32.52
C GLU A 151 16.64 -11.94 -30.98
N GLU A 152 16.84 -10.74 -30.38
CA GLU A 152 16.65 -10.56 -28.93
C GLU A 152 15.19 -10.83 -28.53
N ILE A 153 14.22 -10.40 -29.33
CA ILE A 153 12.79 -10.61 -29.06
C ILE A 153 12.44 -12.11 -29.20
N ASP A 154 13.00 -12.83 -30.16
CA ASP A 154 12.83 -14.28 -30.31
C ASP A 154 13.35 -15.03 -29.07
N GLY A 155 14.51 -14.62 -28.54
CA GLY A 155 15.04 -15.17 -27.30
C GLY A 155 14.12 -14.91 -26.09
N LYS A 156 13.57 -13.71 -25.97
CA LYS A 156 12.62 -13.33 -24.91
C LYS A 156 11.29 -14.07 -25.03
N MET A 157 10.80 -14.31 -26.25
CA MET A 157 9.58 -15.08 -26.52
C MET A 157 9.69 -16.54 -26.05
N ARG A 158 10.86 -17.18 -26.24
CA ARG A 158 11.12 -18.56 -25.80
C ARG A 158 11.20 -18.71 -24.28
N ALA A 159 11.55 -17.62 -23.58
CA ALA A 159 11.61 -17.58 -22.12
C ALA A 159 10.28 -17.17 -21.48
N ALA A 160 9.28 -16.72 -22.27
CA ALA A 160 7.99 -16.27 -21.80
C ALA A 160 7.01 -17.44 -21.60
N GLU A 161 6.17 -17.35 -20.57
CA GLU A 161 5.07 -18.30 -20.34
C GLU A 161 3.88 -17.97 -21.26
N LEU A 162 3.96 -18.34 -22.54
CA LEU A 162 2.95 -18.09 -23.56
C LEU A 162 2.21 -19.39 -23.92
N THR A 163 0.96 -19.24 -24.32
CA THR A 163 0.19 -20.37 -24.87
C THR A 163 0.71 -20.80 -26.26
N ALA A 164 0.46 -22.04 -26.65
CA ALA A 164 0.87 -22.54 -27.96
C ALA A 164 0.33 -21.70 -29.13
N THR A 165 -0.85 -21.09 -28.99
CA THR A 165 -1.46 -20.22 -29.99
C THR A 165 -0.72 -18.89 -30.08
N GLU A 166 -0.39 -18.28 -28.95
CA GLU A 166 0.36 -17.03 -28.86
C GLU A 166 1.77 -17.16 -29.41
N LEU A 167 2.46 -18.26 -29.05
CA LEU A 167 3.78 -18.57 -29.59
C LEU A 167 3.77 -18.67 -31.10
N LYS A 168 2.76 -19.34 -31.70
CA LYS A 168 2.63 -19.46 -33.14
C LYS A 168 2.43 -18.10 -33.82
N GLN A 169 1.55 -17.24 -33.27
CA GLN A 169 1.29 -15.92 -33.81
C GLN A 169 2.52 -15.00 -33.77
N LEU A 170 3.28 -15.02 -32.67
CA LEU A 170 4.51 -14.24 -32.53
C LEU A 170 5.62 -14.77 -33.44
N SER A 171 5.75 -16.09 -33.62
CA SER A 171 6.72 -16.69 -34.52
C SER A 171 6.47 -16.28 -35.99
N GLU A 172 5.21 -16.26 -36.44
CA GLU A 172 4.84 -15.78 -37.77
C GLU A 172 5.20 -14.31 -37.98
N LYS A 173 5.00 -13.47 -36.96
CA LYS A 173 5.37 -12.04 -37.01
C LYS A 173 6.87 -11.81 -37.02
N ILE A 174 7.64 -12.59 -36.26
CA ILE A 174 9.11 -12.56 -36.26
C ILE A 174 9.65 -12.92 -37.64
N GLU A 175 9.12 -13.96 -38.29
CA GLU A 175 9.52 -14.34 -39.64
C GLU A 175 9.27 -13.22 -40.67
N ILE A 176 8.10 -12.56 -40.59
CA ILE A 176 7.76 -11.43 -41.45
C ILE A 176 8.72 -10.26 -41.21
N ALA A 177 9.02 -9.94 -39.93
CA ALA A 177 9.95 -8.86 -39.59
C ALA A 177 11.37 -9.13 -40.09
N ARG A 178 11.85 -10.39 -39.98
CA ARG A 178 13.16 -10.79 -40.52
C ARG A 178 13.24 -10.61 -42.02
N LEU A 179 12.23 -11.03 -42.77
CA LEU A 179 12.19 -10.90 -44.21
C LEU A 179 12.17 -9.41 -44.65
N THR A 180 11.35 -8.60 -43.96
CA THR A 180 11.23 -7.17 -44.27
C THR A 180 12.52 -6.39 -43.99
N LEU A 181 13.24 -6.73 -42.93
CA LEU A 181 14.50 -6.07 -42.57
C LEU A 181 15.68 -6.55 -43.43
N ALA A 182 15.70 -7.83 -43.83
CA ALA A 182 16.71 -8.38 -44.73
C ALA A 182 16.66 -7.74 -46.12
N ASP A 183 15.46 -7.42 -46.63
CA ASP A 183 15.28 -6.75 -47.94
C ASP A 183 15.69 -5.25 -47.90
N ASN A 184 15.81 -4.64 -46.72
CA ASN A 184 16.20 -3.23 -46.57
C ASN A 184 17.71 -3.01 -46.36
N GLU A 185 18.50 -4.07 -46.19
CA GLU A 185 19.98 -3.98 -46.03
C GLU A 185 20.77 -4.11 -47.36
N VAL A 186 20.12 -4.04 -48.54
CA VAL A 186 20.76 -4.11 -49.86
C VAL A 186 20.93 -2.73 -50.46
#